data_7c0e655dccd77705504dbb661563ee7b
#
_entry.id   7c0e655dccd77705504dbb661563ee7b
#
_cell.length_a   1.000
_cell.length_b   1.000
_cell.length_c   1.000
_cell.angle_alpha   90.00
_cell.angle_beta   90.00
_cell.angle_gamma   90.00
#
_symmetry.space_group_name_H-M   'P 1'
#
loop_
_entity.id
_entity.type
_entity.pdbx_description
1 polymer ?
#
loop_
_entity_poly.entity_id
_entity_poly.type
_entity_poly.pdbx_seq_one_letter_code
_entity_poly.pdbx_strand_id
1 'polypeptide(L)'
;LDWPDRLVGSVPHLYIYSIGDVGEGMIAKRRGYGVLQSYLTPPFMESNVRGIYRNLTERIKIYNQKAYPEKGTADLKEVEKAALSVKELAVSLGMHRELGLDSVLNVPYTEEEILKIENFADELAAEKVTGQLYTMGVPYEAARVESSVYSMATDPIAYGLFGLDRLRGKADADVLKRKTVFTERYLDPAKRLVGRLLNGQEKVDDGFICRVAGITKEELAQAREIDQDRNAPKGMMAMMMAAAAKQPEVMPVKKEEGGHPMSGMMKNMMKQMGEGKTPEERLEMAKKMGAPEEALEKMKAAMGRENGEKGPDAKTGEMPENKGTGDMMAMAEKMGMPKEAIEKVKASMGKSKGGNLDMSAMMKAMMGKKAKEYSKEEVNKALAIMEVERTLKNVNNYKRALQESPDCELQSLMNALNGGYTAPSPGGDPIVNPNTLPTGRNLFAINAEETPTESAWEKGMQLAKSTIEMYQKRHNGEFPKKVSYTLWSGEFIETGGATIAQVLYMLGVEPVRDAFGRVSDLKLIPSADLGRPRIDVVVQTSGQLRDIAASRLFLVNRAVEMAAAAKDDQYENQVAG
;
A
#
# COMPACT_ATOMS: atom_id res chain seq x y z
N LEU A 1 13.42 18.04 -27.40
CA LEU A 1 14.01 16.70 -27.31
C LEU A 1 14.87 16.62 -26.08
N ASP A 2 14.53 15.70 -25.20
CA ASP A 2 15.29 15.46 -23.97
C ASP A 2 16.62 14.75 -24.25
N TRP A 3 17.52 14.75 -23.27
CA TRP A 3 18.82 14.09 -23.41
C TRP A 3 18.74 12.61 -23.81
N PRO A 4 17.79 11.79 -23.30
CA PRO A 4 17.66 10.40 -23.73
C PRO A 4 17.43 10.28 -25.24
N ASP A 5 16.56 11.11 -25.83
CA ASP A 5 16.31 11.11 -27.28
C ASP A 5 17.55 11.45 -28.10
N ARG A 6 18.43 12.29 -27.53
CA ARG A 6 19.69 12.68 -28.20
C ARG A 6 20.77 11.62 -28.11
N LEU A 7 20.82 10.90 -26.96
CA LEU A 7 21.84 9.88 -26.71
C LEU A 7 21.50 8.53 -27.31
N VAL A 8 20.25 8.10 -27.19
CA VAL A 8 19.78 6.77 -27.58
C VAL A 8 19.06 6.81 -28.92
N GLY A 9 18.40 7.94 -29.25
CA GLY A 9 17.58 8.07 -30.46
C GLY A 9 16.38 7.13 -30.42
N SER A 10 16.12 6.42 -31.51
CA SER A 10 15.04 5.45 -31.65
C SER A 10 15.45 4.02 -31.30
N VAL A 11 16.65 3.79 -30.76
CA VAL A 11 17.13 2.46 -30.42
C VAL A 11 16.43 1.99 -29.14
N PRO A 12 15.75 0.84 -29.15
CA PRO A 12 15.21 0.25 -27.92
C PRO A 12 16.33 -0.02 -26.91
N HIS A 13 16.10 0.32 -25.66
CA HIS A 13 17.10 0.14 -24.61
C HIS A 13 16.52 -0.47 -23.36
N LEU A 14 17.37 -1.15 -22.64
CA LEU A 14 17.12 -1.76 -21.36
C LEU A 14 17.94 -1.04 -20.30
N TYR A 15 17.27 -0.52 -19.28
CA TYR A 15 17.90 0.10 -18.12
C TYR A 15 17.86 -0.87 -16.94
N ILE A 16 19.03 -1.21 -16.40
CA ILE A 16 19.16 -2.17 -15.30
C ILE A 16 19.35 -1.38 -14.02
N TYR A 17 18.50 -1.62 -13.01
CA TYR A 17 18.54 -0.86 -11.78
C TYR A 17 18.17 -1.69 -10.54
N SER A 18 18.70 -1.28 -9.38
CA SER A 18 18.44 -1.95 -8.10
C SER A 18 16.96 -1.88 -7.72
N ILE A 19 16.42 -3.01 -7.24
CA ILE A 19 15.02 -3.11 -6.83
C ILE A 19 14.69 -2.16 -5.66
N GLY A 20 15.64 -1.87 -4.77
CA GLY A 20 15.45 -1.00 -3.63
C GLY A 20 15.35 0.50 -3.97
N ASP A 21 15.91 0.91 -5.11
CA ASP A 21 15.97 2.32 -5.54
C ASP A 21 14.98 2.63 -6.68
N VAL A 22 13.77 2.13 -6.55
CA VAL A 22 12.72 2.25 -7.57
C VAL A 22 12.45 3.70 -7.99
N GLY A 23 12.59 4.66 -7.08
CA GLY A 23 12.35 6.07 -7.35
C GLY A 23 13.26 6.63 -8.44
N GLU A 24 14.57 6.36 -8.34
CA GLU A 24 15.56 6.79 -9.33
C GLU A 24 15.40 6.03 -10.65
N GLY A 25 15.20 4.71 -10.60
CA GLY A 25 14.96 3.89 -11.78
C GLY A 25 13.73 4.35 -12.56
N MET A 26 12.65 4.75 -11.88
CA MET A 26 11.44 5.27 -12.52
C MET A 26 11.68 6.56 -13.28
N ILE A 27 12.56 7.44 -12.82
CA ILE A 27 12.92 8.66 -13.55
C ILE A 27 13.57 8.31 -14.87
N ALA A 28 14.54 7.39 -14.85
CA ALA A 28 15.20 6.92 -16.07
C ALA A 28 14.19 6.29 -17.04
N LYS A 29 13.30 5.43 -16.55
CA LYS A 29 12.23 4.82 -17.35
C LYS A 29 11.30 5.86 -17.99
N ARG A 30 10.83 6.84 -17.22
CA ARG A 30 9.91 7.88 -17.71
C ARG A 30 10.56 8.80 -18.74
N ARG A 31 11.84 9.12 -18.59
CA ARG A 31 12.58 9.99 -19.52
C ARG A 31 13.11 9.24 -20.73
N GLY A 32 13.46 7.96 -20.57
CA GLY A 32 14.07 7.14 -21.61
C GLY A 32 13.11 6.20 -22.34
N TYR A 33 11.89 6.02 -21.87
CA TYR A 33 10.88 5.09 -22.41
C TYR A 33 11.36 3.63 -22.51
N GLY A 34 12.44 3.29 -21.79
CA GLY A 34 13.02 1.95 -21.80
C GLY A 34 12.33 0.96 -20.88
N VAL A 35 12.67 -0.30 -21.03
CA VAL A 35 12.38 -1.33 -20.02
C VAL A 35 13.30 -1.09 -18.83
N LEU A 36 12.76 -1.05 -17.64
CA LEU A 36 13.53 -0.92 -16.41
C LEU A 36 13.60 -2.27 -15.70
N GLN A 37 14.67 -3.00 -15.96
CA GLN A 37 14.85 -4.34 -15.37
C GLN A 37 15.46 -4.24 -13.97
N SER A 38 14.81 -4.88 -13.00
CA SER A 38 15.29 -4.95 -11.62
C SER A 38 16.39 -5.99 -11.43
N TYR A 39 17.27 -5.72 -10.46
CA TYR A 39 18.18 -6.70 -9.84
C TYR A 39 18.16 -6.54 -8.33
N LEU A 40 18.62 -7.57 -7.59
CA LEU A 40 18.59 -7.59 -6.14
C LEU A 40 19.42 -6.46 -5.52
N THR A 41 18.98 -5.99 -4.35
CA THR A 41 19.81 -5.14 -3.48
C THR A 41 20.92 -5.96 -2.85
N PRO A 42 21.98 -5.31 -2.29
CA PRO A 42 22.85 -5.99 -1.35
C PRO A 42 22.04 -6.60 -0.20
N PRO A 43 22.40 -7.81 0.28
CA PRO A 43 21.70 -8.44 1.39
C PRO A 43 21.89 -7.62 2.66
N PHE A 44 20.79 -7.33 3.35
CA PHE A 44 20.85 -6.68 4.65
C PHE A 44 21.14 -7.70 5.75
N MET A 45 21.97 -7.31 6.68
CA MET A 45 22.30 -8.07 7.89
C MET A 45 22.07 -7.16 9.10
N GLU A 46 21.47 -7.69 10.16
CA GLU A 46 21.45 -7.00 11.44
C GLU A 46 22.92 -6.85 11.92
N SER A 47 23.28 -5.65 12.37
CA SER A 47 24.63 -5.38 12.86
C SER A 47 24.96 -6.21 14.10
N ASN A 48 23.94 -6.58 14.87
CA ASN A 48 23.98 -7.24 16.16
C ASN A 48 24.87 -6.51 17.18
N VAL A 49 24.45 -6.48 18.41
CA VAL A 49 25.26 -5.89 19.48
C VAL A 49 26.50 -6.71 19.70
N ARG A 50 27.68 -6.13 19.48
CA ARG A 50 28.98 -6.78 19.63
C ARG A 50 29.79 -6.20 20.80
N GLY A 51 30.69 -7.01 21.35
CA GLY A 51 31.64 -6.57 22.36
C GLY A 51 30.96 -6.09 23.64
N ILE A 52 31.36 -4.92 24.09
CA ILE A 52 30.98 -4.34 25.38
C ILE A 52 29.50 -3.91 25.45
N TYR A 53 28.86 -3.57 24.32
CA TYR A 53 27.43 -3.26 24.25
C TYR A 53 26.55 -4.49 24.54
N ARG A 54 27.04 -5.69 24.26
CA ARG A 54 26.33 -6.93 24.63
C ARG A 54 26.16 -7.05 26.15
N ASN A 55 27.19 -6.69 26.89
CA ASN A 55 27.13 -6.68 28.35
C ASN A 55 26.11 -5.66 28.86
N LEU A 56 25.98 -4.51 28.17
CA LEU A 56 24.98 -3.50 28.51
C LEU A 56 23.56 -4.04 28.30
N THR A 57 23.29 -4.65 27.15
CA THR A 57 21.98 -5.25 26.86
C THR A 57 21.63 -6.34 27.88
N GLU A 58 22.59 -7.18 28.32
CA GLU A 58 22.36 -8.17 29.36
C GLU A 58 22.04 -7.53 30.74
N ARG A 59 22.71 -6.43 31.10
CA ARG A 59 22.39 -5.70 32.35
C ARG A 59 21.02 -5.06 32.29
N ILE A 60 20.64 -4.48 31.17
CA ILE A 60 19.28 -3.92 30.94
C ILE A 60 18.24 -5.04 31.05
N LYS A 61 18.50 -6.20 30.50
CA LYS A 61 17.63 -7.37 30.61
C LYS A 61 17.42 -7.80 32.06
N ILE A 62 18.50 -7.86 32.84
CA ILE A 62 18.42 -8.17 34.28
C ILE A 62 17.61 -7.11 35.03
N TYR A 63 17.82 -5.83 34.69
CA TYR A 63 17.02 -4.74 35.26
C TYR A 63 15.53 -4.92 34.96
N ASN A 64 15.18 -5.16 33.68
CA ASN A 64 13.79 -5.33 33.26
C ASN A 64 13.13 -6.55 33.93
N GLN A 65 13.83 -7.66 34.10
CA GLN A 65 13.34 -8.83 34.80
C GLN A 65 13.03 -8.57 36.30
N LYS A 66 13.84 -7.69 36.92
CA LYS A 66 13.64 -7.32 38.33
C LYS A 66 12.60 -6.23 38.52
N ALA A 67 12.56 -5.26 37.62
CA ALA A 67 11.59 -4.17 37.62
C ALA A 67 10.16 -4.65 37.25
N TYR A 68 10.07 -5.67 36.37
CA TYR A 68 8.79 -6.18 35.86
C TYR A 68 8.71 -7.72 35.96
N PRO A 69 8.66 -8.27 37.18
CA PRO A 69 8.60 -9.72 37.38
C PRO A 69 7.29 -10.29 36.84
N GLU A 70 7.35 -11.47 36.21
CA GLU A 70 6.14 -12.16 35.69
C GLU A 70 5.17 -12.55 36.81
N LYS A 71 5.65 -12.76 38.04
CA LYS A 71 4.85 -13.11 39.23
C LYS A 71 5.39 -12.37 40.43
N GLY A 72 4.49 -11.79 41.23
CA GLY A 72 4.83 -11.07 42.45
C GLY A 72 5.04 -9.58 42.26
N THR A 73 5.56 -8.91 43.30
CA THR A 73 5.92 -7.49 43.28
C THR A 73 7.43 -7.33 43.19
N ALA A 74 7.88 -6.28 42.47
CA ALA A 74 9.29 -5.97 42.33
C ALA A 74 9.94 -5.68 43.71
N ASP A 75 11.13 -6.21 43.94
CA ASP A 75 11.97 -5.84 45.08
C ASP A 75 12.75 -4.57 44.72
N LEU A 76 12.35 -3.45 45.33
CA LEU A 76 12.94 -2.13 45.05
C LEU A 76 14.46 -2.09 45.22
N LYS A 77 15.03 -2.80 46.22
CA LYS A 77 16.48 -2.84 46.42
C LYS A 77 17.22 -3.57 45.32
N GLU A 78 16.64 -4.66 44.81
CA GLU A 78 17.21 -5.40 43.71
C GLU A 78 17.08 -4.63 42.37
N VAL A 79 15.99 -3.87 42.20
CA VAL A 79 15.80 -2.97 41.06
C VAL A 79 16.83 -1.82 41.07
N GLU A 80 17.00 -1.15 42.21
CA GLU A 80 18.00 -0.09 42.39
C GLU A 80 19.43 -0.59 42.10
N LYS A 81 19.78 -1.76 42.61
CA LYS A 81 21.08 -2.38 42.36
C LYS A 81 21.30 -2.70 40.87
N ALA A 82 20.26 -3.20 40.21
CA ALA A 82 20.32 -3.47 38.77
C ALA A 82 20.45 -2.15 37.95
N ALA A 83 19.71 -1.10 38.36
CA ALA A 83 19.81 0.23 37.74
C ALA A 83 21.20 0.86 37.88
N LEU A 84 21.82 0.74 39.06
CA LEU A 84 23.21 1.14 39.27
C LEU A 84 24.18 0.38 38.36
N SER A 85 23.98 -0.93 38.20
CA SER A 85 24.82 -1.74 37.32
C SER A 85 24.71 -1.32 35.84
N VAL A 86 23.53 -0.92 35.37
CA VAL A 86 23.34 -0.35 34.02
C VAL A 86 24.07 0.99 33.93
N LYS A 87 23.91 1.87 34.95
CA LYS A 87 24.55 3.18 34.99
C LYS A 87 26.07 3.10 34.94
N GLU A 88 26.67 2.25 35.77
CA GLU A 88 28.12 2.04 35.78
C GLU A 88 28.65 1.72 34.38
N LEU A 89 27.99 0.83 33.67
CA LEU A 89 28.43 0.43 32.34
C LEU A 89 28.16 1.55 31.31
N ALA A 90 27.00 2.18 31.34
CA ALA A 90 26.66 3.28 30.43
C ALA A 90 27.62 4.47 30.60
N VAL A 91 28.02 4.81 31.83
CA VAL A 91 29.00 5.84 32.11
C VAL A 91 30.41 5.43 31.62
N SER A 92 30.82 4.18 31.84
CA SER A 92 32.09 3.66 31.35
C SER A 92 32.20 3.66 29.82
N LEU A 93 31.08 3.51 29.13
CA LEU A 93 30.96 3.58 27.65
C LEU A 93 30.86 5.00 27.12
N GLY A 94 30.74 6.00 27.96
CA GLY A 94 30.52 7.38 27.55
C GLY A 94 29.12 7.73 27.06
N MET A 95 28.17 6.77 27.07
CA MET A 95 26.80 6.94 26.57
C MET A 95 26.02 8.03 27.31
N HIS A 96 26.33 8.25 28.58
CA HIS A 96 25.71 9.30 29.37
C HIS A 96 25.88 10.69 28.74
N ARG A 97 27.00 10.93 28.03
CA ARG A 97 27.28 12.22 27.34
C ARG A 97 26.36 12.40 26.13
N GLU A 98 26.24 11.35 25.31
CA GLU A 98 25.41 11.36 24.10
C GLU A 98 23.94 11.52 24.45
N LEU A 99 23.49 10.90 25.55
CA LEU A 99 22.09 10.90 25.99
C LEU A 99 21.75 12.04 26.97
N GLY A 100 22.73 12.90 27.34
CA GLY A 100 22.52 13.98 28.29
C GLY A 100 22.16 13.50 29.70
N LEU A 101 22.73 12.36 30.14
CA LEU A 101 22.50 11.75 31.45
C LEU A 101 23.61 12.09 32.41
N ASP A 102 23.32 12.07 33.71
CA ASP A 102 24.33 12.30 34.74
C ASP A 102 25.30 11.11 34.89
N SER A 103 26.50 11.36 35.47
CA SER A 103 27.54 10.35 35.65
C SER A 103 27.79 9.99 37.12
N VAL A 104 26.90 10.40 38.05
CA VAL A 104 27.07 10.18 39.49
C VAL A 104 26.72 8.74 39.85
N LEU A 105 27.72 7.88 40.10
CA LEU A 105 27.58 6.43 40.21
C LEU A 105 26.88 5.95 41.49
N ASN A 106 26.68 6.80 42.51
CA ASN A 106 25.98 6.42 43.74
C ASN A 106 24.47 6.66 43.72
N VAL A 107 23.92 7.19 42.64
CA VAL A 107 22.51 7.42 42.43
C VAL A 107 22.06 6.56 41.23
N PRO A 108 21.11 5.65 41.40
CA PRO A 108 20.63 4.83 40.29
C PRO A 108 19.97 5.70 39.21
N TYR A 109 19.99 5.25 37.96
CA TYR A 109 19.16 5.84 36.92
C TYR A 109 17.70 5.54 37.15
N THR A 110 16.86 6.50 36.83
CA THR A 110 15.40 6.34 36.77
C THR A 110 15.00 5.40 35.63
N GLU A 111 13.76 4.92 35.68
CA GLU A 111 13.17 4.10 34.60
C GLU A 111 13.29 4.80 33.23
N GLU A 112 13.00 6.11 33.16
CA GLU A 112 13.07 6.88 31.92
C GLU A 112 14.49 6.98 31.37
N GLU A 113 15.50 7.13 32.26
CA GLU A 113 16.90 7.20 31.87
C GLU A 113 17.40 5.85 31.36
N ILE A 114 17.01 4.75 32.01
CA ILE A 114 17.33 3.40 31.54
C ILE A 114 16.67 3.12 30.19
N LEU A 115 15.43 3.56 30.01
CA LEU A 115 14.72 3.42 28.73
C LEU A 115 15.42 4.17 27.58
N LYS A 116 16.01 5.35 27.86
CA LYS A 116 16.83 6.07 26.86
C LYS A 116 18.06 5.26 26.46
N ILE A 117 18.74 4.64 27.45
CA ILE A 117 19.93 3.82 27.18
C ILE A 117 19.54 2.56 26.40
N GLU A 118 18.43 1.91 26.78
CA GLU A 118 17.88 0.74 26.08
C GLU A 118 17.58 1.05 24.63
N ASN A 119 16.84 2.14 24.37
CA ASN A 119 16.49 2.56 23.01
C ASN A 119 17.72 2.85 22.16
N PHE A 120 18.72 3.53 22.71
CA PHE A 120 19.97 3.80 22.00
C PHE A 120 20.78 2.52 21.70
N ALA A 121 20.86 1.59 22.66
CA ALA A 121 21.51 0.30 22.43
C ALA A 121 20.81 -0.54 21.37
N ASP A 122 19.49 -0.50 21.36
CA ASP A 122 18.67 -1.21 20.38
C ASP A 122 18.73 -0.57 18.97
N GLU A 123 18.83 0.77 18.90
CA GLU A 123 19.06 1.44 17.61
C GLU A 123 20.39 1.01 17.00
N LEU A 124 21.46 0.95 17.80
CA LEU A 124 22.75 0.44 17.34
C LEU A 124 22.70 -1.04 16.92
N ALA A 125 21.92 -1.86 17.63
CA ALA A 125 21.75 -3.28 17.32
C ALA A 125 20.92 -3.52 16.06
N ALA A 126 19.90 -2.72 15.86
CA ALA A 126 18.96 -2.80 14.75
C ALA A 126 19.49 -2.13 13.47
N GLU A 127 20.63 -1.44 13.55
CA GLU A 127 21.27 -0.85 12.37
C GLU A 127 21.53 -1.94 11.32
N LYS A 128 20.90 -1.79 10.17
CA LYS A 128 21.05 -2.75 9.07
C LYS A 128 22.29 -2.39 8.28
N VAL A 129 23.24 -3.29 8.31
CA VAL A 129 24.51 -3.16 7.57
C VAL A 129 24.40 -3.95 6.28
N THR A 130 24.75 -3.31 5.16
CA THR A 130 24.88 -4.03 3.88
C THR A 130 26.11 -4.94 3.95
N GLY A 131 25.91 -6.22 3.68
CA GLY A 131 26.98 -7.22 3.81
C GLY A 131 28.08 -7.08 2.76
N GLN A 132 27.70 -6.83 1.51
CA GLN A 132 28.59 -6.54 0.36
C GLN A 132 27.75 -6.04 -0.80
N LEU A 133 28.42 -5.53 -1.84
CA LEU A 133 27.73 -5.20 -3.10
C LEU A 133 27.14 -6.47 -3.71
N TYR A 134 25.97 -6.33 -4.30
CA TYR A 134 25.35 -7.39 -5.08
C TYR A 134 25.90 -7.37 -6.51
N THR A 135 26.21 -8.55 -7.04
CA THR A 135 26.55 -8.72 -8.44
C THR A 135 25.38 -9.39 -9.15
N MET A 136 24.80 -8.74 -10.16
CA MET A 136 23.66 -9.25 -10.92
C MET A 136 23.92 -10.66 -11.45
N GLY A 137 22.98 -11.55 -11.26
CA GLY A 137 23.08 -12.96 -11.67
C GLY A 137 23.92 -13.85 -10.75
N VAL A 138 24.47 -13.32 -9.65
CA VAL A 138 25.26 -14.11 -8.69
C VAL A 138 24.40 -14.44 -7.46
N PRO A 139 24.18 -15.72 -7.15
CA PRO A 139 23.38 -16.10 -5.99
C PRO A 139 23.96 -15.59 -4.67
N TYR A 140 23.09 -15.20 -3.74
CA TYR A 140 23.50 -14.97 -2.36
C TYR A 140 24.02 -16.25 -1.72
N GLU A 141 24.99 -16.12 -0.84
CA GLU A 141 25.35 -17.19 0.08
C GLU A 141 24.15 -17.63 0.92
N ALA A 142 24.06 -18.93 1.25
CA ALA A 142 22.92 -19.49 1.98
C ALA A 142 22.60 -18.74 3.28
N ALA A 143 23.62 -18.36 4.05
CA ALA A 143 23.45 -17.59 5.28
C ALA A 143 22.81 -16.21 5.05
N ARG A 144 23.07 -15.60 3.90
CA ARG A 144 22.51 -14.29 3.53
C ARG A 144 21.08 -14.40 3.05
N VAL A 145 20.74 -15.46 2.31
CA VAL A 145 19.35 -15.78 1.97
C VAL A 145 18.54 -15.95 3.26
N GLU A 146 19.03 -16.70 4.21
CA GLU A 146 18.35 -16.91 5.49
C GLU A 146 18.21 -15.61 6.28
N SER A 147 19.28 -14.80 6.40
CA SER A 147 19.22 -13.50 7.09
C SER A 147 18.18 -12.56 6.45
N SER A 148 18.12 -12.51 5.12
CA SER A 148 17.12 -11.71 4.40
C SER A 148 15.70 -12.22 4.70
N VAL A 149 15.48 -13.55 4.72
CA VAL A 149 14.16 -14.11 5.07
C VAL A 149 13.77 -13.80 6.51
N TYR A 150 14.73 -13.86 7.45
CA TYR A 150 14.47 -13.42 8.83
C TYR A 150 14.02 -11.96 8.87
N SER A 151 14.70 -11.07 8.14
CA SER A 151 14.34 -9.65 8.07
C SER A 151 12.96 -9.42 7.44
N MET A 152 12.57 -10.25 6.46
CA MET A 152 11.26 -10.15 5.78
C MET A 152 10.11 -10.69 6.63
N ALA A 153 10.34 -11.69 7.49
CA ALA A 153 9.26 -12.44 8.11
C ALA A 153 9.12 -12.22 9.63
N THR A 154 10.19 -11.85 10.33
CA THR A 154 10.16 -11.77 11.81
C THR A 154 9.25 -10.65 12.30
N ASP A 155 9.44 -9.44 11.80
CA ASP A 155 8.69 -8.26 12.24
C ASP A 155 7.18 -8.39 11.96
N PRO A 156 6.73 -8.77 10.74
CA PRO A 156 5.30 -8.93 10.49
C PRO A 156 4.62 -9.95 11.42
N ILE A 157 5.30 -11.06 11.73
CA ILE A 157 4.78 -12.05 12.68
C ILE A 157 4.73 -11.46 14.09
N ALA A 158 5.82 -10.83 14.55
CA ALA A 158 5.91 -10.29 15.90
C ALA A 158 4.88 -9.20 16.16
N TYR A 159 4.76 -8.23 15.24
CA TYR A 159 3.78 -7.15 15.35
C TYR A 159 2.33 -7.64 15.20
N GLY A 160 2.09 -8.64 14.36
CA GLY A 160 0.78 -9.28 14.26
C GLY A 160 0.36 -9.96 15.57
N LEU A 161 1.26 -10.73 16.19
CA LEU A 161 1.01 -11.38 17.48
C LEU A 161 0.81 -10.35 18.61
N PHE A 162 1.63 -9.31 18.65
CA PHE A 162 1.46 -8.21 19.59
C PHE A 162 0.10 -7.52 19.43
N GLY A 163 -0.32 -7.26 18.19
CA GLY A 163 -1.63 -6.67 17.88
C GLY A 163 -2.78 -7.52 18.40
N LEU A 164 -2.70 -8.84 18.25
CA LEU A 164 -3.68 -9.78 18.80
C LEU A 164 -3.70 -9.78 20.35
N ASP A 165 -2.54 -9.74 20.98
CA ASP A 165 -2.45 -9.69 22.43
C ASP A 165 -2.95 -8.36 23.01
N ARG A 166 -2.75 -7.25 22.31
CA ARG A 166 -3.37 -5.97 22.66
C ARG A 166 -4.90 -6.03 22.65
N LEU A 167 -5.47 -6.58 21.59
CA LEU A 167 -6.93 -6.73 21.47
C LEU A 167 -7.53 -7.64 22.55
N ARG A 168 -6.71 -8.56 23.11
CA ARG A 168 -7.10 -9.44 24.21
C ARG A 168 -6.83 -8.86 25.60
N GLY A 169 -6.26 -7.66 25.68
CA GLY A 169 -5.85 -7.05 26.95
C GLY A 169 -4.65 -7.72 27.62
N LYS A 170 -3.88 -8.56 26.90
CA LYS A 170 -2.68 -9.25 27.41
C LYS A 170 -1.41 -8.41 27.29
N ALA A 171 -1.43 -7.40 26.45
CA ALA A 171 -0.33 -6.45 26.26
C ALA A 171 -0.87 -5.02 26.19
N ASP A 172 -0.14 -4.08 26.77
CA ASP A 172 -0.40 -2.65 26.67
C ASP A 172 0.48 -1.98 25.58
N ALA A 173 0.21 -0.72 25.30
CA ALA A 173 0.99 0.03 24.31
C ALA A 173 2.43 0.31 24.80
N ASP A 174 2.68 0.23 26.11
CA ASP A 174 4.00 0.54 26.68
C ASP A 174 5.00 -0.58 26.44
N VAL A 175 4.53 -1.79 26.08
CA VAL A 175 5.40 -2.89 25.63
C VAL A 175 6.23 -2.47 24.42
N LEU A 176 5.68 -1.67 23.49
CA LEU A 176 6.43 -1.17 22.34
C LEU A 176 7.51 -0.14 22.71
N LYS A 177 7.32 0.57 23.82
CA LYS A 177 8.33 1.52 24.31
C LYS A 177 9.51 0.81 24.96
N ARG A 178 9.29 -0.41 25.44
CA ARG A 178 10.29 -1.28 26.07
C ARG A 178 10.76 -2.32 25.06
N LYS A 179 11.70 -1.94 24.23
CA LYS A 179 12.15 -2.78 23.10
C LYS A 179 12.63 -4.15 23.55
N THR A 180 13.36 -4.26 24.66
CA THR A 180 13.80 -5.56 25.21
C THR A 180 12.63 -6.47 25.55
N VAL A 181 11.56 -5.93 26.16
CA VAL A 181 10.35 -6.71 26.49
C VAL A 181 9.64 -7.15 25.22
N PHE A 182 9.54 -6.27 24.23
CA PHE A 182 8.96 -6.60 22.93
C PHE A 182 9.78 -7.67 22.21
N THR A 183 11.10 -7.54 22.22
CA THR A 183 12.02 -8.52 21.62
C THR A 183 11.85 -9.90 22.26
N GLU A 184 11.89 -9.99 23.57
CA GLU A 184 11.75 -11.28 24.29
C GLU A 184 10.40 -11.96 24.07
N ARG A 185 9.31 -11.16 24.08
CA ARG A 185 7.95 -11.70 24.00
C ARG A 185 7.48 -12.00 22.59
N TYR A 186 7.95 -11.23 21.60
CA TYR A 186 7.42 -11.30 20.23
C TYR A 186 8.48 -11.54 19.17
N LEU A 187 9.59 -10.76 19.12
CA LEU A 187 10.59 -10.89 18.07
C LEU A 187 11.37 -12.21 18.14
N ASP A 188 11.92 -12.56 19.31
CA ASP A 188 12.67 -13.79 19.48
C ASP A 188 11.82 -15.05 19.22
N PRO A 189 10.58 -15.16 19.74
CA PRO A 189 9.68 -16.25 19.37
C PRO A 189 9.37 -16.30 17.88
N ALA A 190 9.12 -15.15 17.24
CA ALA A 190 8.89 -15.09 15.79
C ALA A 190 10.11 -15.54 15.01
N LYS A 191 11.32 -15.09 15.39
CA LYS A 191 12.58 -15.49 14.74
C LYS A 191 12.81 -17.01 14.87
N ARG A 192 12.61 -17.59 16.06
CA ARG A 192 12.67 -19.05 16.25
C ARG A 192 11.64 -19.79 15.39
N LEU A 193 10.45 -19.24 15.25
CA LEU A 193 9.40 -19.80 14.41
C LEU A 193 9.79 -19.81 12.93
N VAL A 194 10.29 -18.69 12.41
CA VAL A 194 10.81 -18.57 11.04
C VAL A 194 11.93 -19.60 10.81
N GLY A 195 12.84 -19.75 11.77
CA GLY A 195 13.91 -20.76 11.69
C GLY A 195 13.39 -22.19 11.57
N ARG A 196 12.36 -22.57 12.34
CA ARG A 196 11.75 -23.91 12.24
C ARG A 196 11.08 -24.13 10.88
N LEU A 197 10.46 -23.10 10.31
CA LEU A 197 9.85 -23.17 8.97
C LEU A 197 10.92 -23.32 7.88
N LEU A 198 12.01 -22.58 7.96
CA LEU A 198 13.12 -22.66 7.01
C LEU A 198 13.83 -24.02 7.02
N ASN A 199 13.89 -24.65 8.20
CA ASN A 199 14.47 -25.98 8.39
C ASN A 199 13.50 -27.14 8.12
N GLY A 200 12.27 -26.85 7.67
CA GLY A 200 11.26 -27.87 7.36
C GLY A 200 10.71 -28.63 8.57
N GLN A 201 10.92 -28.12 9.80
CA GLN A 201 10.46 -28.75 11.04
C GLN A 201 8.96 -28.55 11.28
N GLU A 202 8.36 -27.60 10.61
CA GLU A 202 6.93 -27.25 10.74
C GLU A 202 6.29 -27.13 9.36
N LYS A 203 5.03 -27.53 9.27
CA LYS A 203 4.19 -27.34 8.09
C LYS A 203 3.09 -26.34 8.40
N VAL A 204 2.93 -25.34 7.54
CA VAL A 204 1.93 -24.30 7.72
C VAL A 204 0.57 -24.79 7.20
N ASP A 205 -0.29 -25.16 8.13
CA ASP A 205 -1.72 -25.41 7.90
C ASP A 205 -2.58 -24.52 8.81
N ASP A 206 -3.89 -24.58 8.68
CA ASP A 206 -4.81 -23.76 9.48
C ASP A 206 -4.67 -24.06 10.99
N GLY A 207 -4.43 -25.32 11.36
CA GLY A 207 -4.20 -25.70 12.74
C GLY A 207 -2.92 -25.09 13.32
N PHE A 208 -1.85 -25.04 12.52
CA PHE A 208 -0.61 -24.38 12.90
C PHE A 208 -0.78 -22.87 13.06
N ILE A 209 -1.46 -22.21 12.10
CA ILE A 209 -1.75 -20.78 12.16
C ILE A 209 -2.58 -20.46 13.43
N CYS A 210 -3.62 -21.24 13.69
CA CYS A 210 -4.45 -21.07 14.89
C CYS A 210 -3.65 -21.21 16.18
N ARG A 211 -2.74 -22.19 16.27
CA ARG A 211 -1.86 -22.35 17.45
C ARG A 211 -0.91 -21.17 17.63
N VAL A 212 -0.27 -20.72 16.54
CA VAL A 212 0.69 -19.60 16.59
C VAL A 212 -0.01 -18.30 16.98
N ALA A 213 -1.13 -17.99 16.35
CA ALA A 213 -1.89 -16.77 16.62
C ALA A 213 -2.78 -16.85 17.87
N GLY A 214 -2.92 -18.04 18.48
CA GLY A 214 -3.80 -18.27 19.62
C GLY A 214 -5.27 -17.99 19.33
N ILE A 215 -5.75 -18.39 18.14
CA ILE A 215 -7.12 -18.14 17.65
C ILE A 215 -7.84 -19.45 17.34
N THR A 216 -9.16 -19.37 17.17
CA THR A 216 -9.97 -20.49 16.72
C THR A 216 -10.02 -20.58 15.19
N LYS A 217 -10.50 -21.70 14.65
CA LYS A 217 -10.70 -21.84 13.19
C LYS A 217 -11.78 -20.91 12.66
N GLU A 218 -12.78 -20.62 13.48
CA GLU A 218 -13.88 -19.70 13.19
C GLU A 218 -13.36 -18.27 13.08
N GLU A 219 -12.48 -17.84 14.01
CA GLU A 219 -11.83 -16.53 13.96
C GLU A 219 -10.93 -16.38 12.74
N LEU A 220 -10.21 -17.45 12.36
CA LEU A 220 -9.40 -17.45 11.12
C LEU A 220 -10.27 -17.32 9.87
N ALA A 221 -11.39 -18.05 9.81
CA ALA A 221 -12.33 -17.96 8.70
C ALA A 221 -12.97 -16.57 8.60
N GLN A 222 -13.37 -15.99 9.72
CA GLN A 222 -13.91 -14.63 9.78
C GLN A 222 -12.87 -13.58 9.34
N ALA A 223 -11.61 -13.73 9.76
CA ALA A 223 -10.55 -12.83 9.33
C ALA A 223 -10.33 -12.85 7.82
N ARG A 224 -10.35 -14.04 7.21
CA ARG A 224 -10.25 -14.22 5.76
C ARG A 224 -11.45 -13.62 5.03
N GLU A 225 -12.67 -13.75 5.56
CA GLU A 225 -13.88 -13.14 5.00
C GLU A 225 -13.77 -11.61 5.01
N ILE A 226 -13.37 -11.03 6.15
CA ILE A 226 -13.18 -9.57 6.28
C ILE A 226 -12.10 -9.07 5.30
N ASP A 227 -10.97 -9.76 5.21
CA ASP A 227 -9.88 -9.40 4.28
C ASP A 227 -10.34 -9.48 2.82
N GLN A 228 -11.08 -10.52 2.47
CA GLN A 228 -11.64 -10.69 1.12
C GLN A 228 -12.66 -9.59 0.79
N ASP A 229 -13.55 -9.24 1.71
CA ASP A 229 -14.56 -8.19 1.51
C ASP A 229 -13.91 -6.80 1.39
N ARG A 230 -12.83 -6.53 2.14
CA ARG A 230 -12.07 -5.27 2.06
C ARG A 230 -11.28 -5.15 0.76
N ASN A 231 -10.65 -6.22 0.32
CA ASN A 231 -9.81 -6.26 -0.88
C ASN A 231 -10.61 -6.58 -2.16
N ALA A 232 -11.90 -6.90 -2.04
CA ALA A 232 -12.75 -7.16 -3.20
C ALA A 232 -12.82 -5.90 -4.08
N PRO A 233 -12.60 -6.03 -5.40
CA PRO A 233 -12.75 -4.92 -6.31
C PRO A 233 -14.15 -4.32 -6.20
N LYS A 234 -14.25 -3.01 -5.99
CA LYS A 234 -15.54 -2.32 -5.83
C LYS A 234 -15.98 -1.69 -7.17
N GLY A 235 -17.28 -1.59 -7.39
CA GLY A 235 -17.82 -0.89 -8.55
C GLY A 235 -17.57 -1.54 -9.90
N MET A 236 -17.31 -0.74 -10.93
CA MET A 236 -17.12 -1.19 -12.32
C MET A 236 -15.89 -2.11 -12.49
N MET A 237 -14.87 -1.95 -11.66
CA MET A 237 -13.66 -2.78 -11.68
C MET A 237 -13.95 -4.23 -11.24
N ALA A 238 -14.85 -4.42 -10.27
CA ALA A 238 -15.35 -5.75 -9.88
C ALA A 238 -16.05 -6.45 -11.05
N MET A 239 -16.82 -5.70 -11.81
CA MET A 239 -17.53 -6.16 -12.99
C MET A 239 -16.59 -6.57 -14.12
N MET A 240 -15.55 -5.77 -14.38
CA MET A 240 -14.54 -6.06 -15.41
C MET A 240 -13.68 -7.27 -15.04
N MET A 241 -13.26 -7.41 -13.77
CA MET A 241 -12.49 -8.57 -13.31
C MET A 241 -13.33 -9.85 -13.29
N ALA A 242 -14.60 -9.79 -12.88
CA ALA A 242 -15.51 -10.92 -12.94
C ALA A 242 -15.80 -11.37 -14.38
N ALA A 243 -15.84 -10.44 -15.32
CA ALA A 243 -15.98 -10.72 -16.75
C ALA A 243 -14.70 -11.34 -17.34
N ALA A 244 -13.53 -10.85 -16.92
CA ALA A 244 -12.23 -11.38 -17.37
C ALA A 244 -11.94 -12.78 -16.79
N ALA A 245 -12.32 -13.04 -15.54
CA ALA A 245 -12.13 -14.36 -14.89
C ALA A 245 -13.00 -15.48 -15.45
N LYS A 246 -14.04 -15.14 -16.22
CA LYS A 246 -14.97 -16.11 -16.86
C LYS A 246 -14.63 -16.43 -18.32
N GLN A 247 -13.54 -15.91 -18.86
CA GLN A 247 -13.06 -16.35 -20.16
C GLN A 247 -12.38 -17.72 -20.01
N PRO A 248 -12.78 -18.76 -20.78
CA PRO A 248 -12.10 -20.04 -20.76
C PRO A 248 -10.67 -19.88 -21.26
N GLU A 249 -9.76 -20.68 -20.71
CA GLU A 249 -8.35 -20.75 -21.12
C GLU A 249 -8.20 -20.70 -22.64
N VAL A 250 -7.38 -19.78 -23.08
CA VAL A 250 -7.18 -19.44 -24.48
C VAL A 250 -6.65 -20.65 -25.24
N MET A 251 -7.42 -21.12 -26.22
CA MET A 251 -6.88 -21.96 -27.30
C MET A 251 -5.74 -21.23 -28.04
N PRO A 252 -4.75 -21.94 -28.62
CA PRO A 252 -3.58 -21.33 -29.23
C PRO A 252 -3.98 -20.41 -30.40
N VAL A 253 -3.59 -19.15 -30.26
CA VAL A 253 -3.87 -18.08 -31.22
C VAL A 253 -3.16 -18.36 -32.53
N LYS A 254 -3.91 -18.54 -33.61
CA LYS A 254 -3.42 -18.28 -34.96
C LYS A 254 -3.16 -16.77 -35.09
N LYS A 255 -1.96 -16.43 -35.57
CA LYS A 255 -1.57 -15.05 -35.88
C LYS A 255 -2.57 -14.43 -36.86
N GLU A 256 -3.32 -13.44 -36.39
CA GLU A 256 -3.95 -12.41 -37.23
C GLU A 256 -3.71 -11.05 -36.61
N GLU A 257 -3.45 -10.08 -37.45
CA GLU A 257 -2.94 -8.76 -37.15
C GLU A 257 -3.90 -7.88 -36.33
N GLY A 258 -3.35 -7.21 -35.32
CA GLY A 258 -3.72 -5.86 -34.91
C GLY A 258 -5.05 -5.65 -34.21
N GLY A 259 -5.08 -5.77 -32.89
CA GLY A 259 -6.14 -5.17 -32.07
C GLY A 259 -6.24 -5.76 -30.66
N HIS A 260 -5.94 -4.96 -29.65
CA HIS A 260 -6.15 -5.34 -28.25
C HIS A 260 -7.62 -5.68 -27.98
N PRO A 261 -7.97 -6.80 -27.30
CA PRO A 261 -9.36 -7.18 -26.98
C PRO A 261 -10.14 -6.13 -26.18
N MET A 262 -9.44 -5.30 -25.38
CA MET A 262 -10.03 -4.17 -24.64
C MET A 262 -10.54 -3.04 -25.54
N SER A 263 -9.97 -2.84 -26.72
CA SER A 263 -10.40 -1.82 -27.67
C SER A 263 -11.79 -2.12 -28.26
N GLY A 264 -12.09 -3.37 -28.51
CA GLY A 264 -13.39 -3.79 -29.04
C GLY A 264 -14.53 -3.64 -28.04
N MET A 265 -14.29 -3.98 -26.78
CA MET A 265 -15.28 -3.90 -25.70
C MET A 265 -15.56 -2.45 -25.30
N MET A 266 -14.52 -1.61 -25.25
CA MET A 266 -14.64 -0.17 -24.99
C MET A 266 -15.35 0.56 -26.15
N LYS A 267 -15.10 0.13 -27.38
CA LYS A 267 -15.77 0.67 -28.59
C LYS A 267 -17.26 0.32 -28.63
N ASN A 268 -17.65 -0.90 -28.23
CA ASN A 268 -19.05 -1.31 -28.11
C ASN A 268 -19.78 -0.62 -26.95
N MET A 269 -19.11 -0.40 -25.83
CA MET A 269 -19.65 0.32 -24.67
C MET A 269 -19.84 1.82 -24.98
N MET A 270 -18.90 2.45 -25.68
CA MET A 270 -19.05 3.83 -26.19
C MET A 270 -20.20 3.94 -27.22
N LYS A 271 -20.42 2.91 -28.06
CA LYS A 271 -21.52 2.89 -29.01
C LYS A 271 -22.88 2.79 -28.33
N GLN A 272 -23.01 1.98 -27.29
CA GLN A 272 -24.25 1.84 -26.49
C GLN A 272 -24.55 3.07 -25.61
N MET A 273 -23.53 3.76 -25.10
CA MET A 273 -23.71 5.02 -24.32
C MET A 273 -24.11 6.22 -25.20
N GLY A 274 -23.98 6.09 -26.52
CA GLY A 274 -24.28 7.13 -27.50
C GLY A 274 -25.64 6.97 -28.21
N GLU A 275 -26.35 5.86 -28.06
CA GLU A 275 -27.64 5.64 -28.72
C GLU A 275 -28.73 6.52 -28.08
N GLY A 276 -29.30 7.40 -28.88
CA GLY A 276 -30.39 8.32 -28.48
C GLY A 276 -29.97 9.75 -28.12
N LYS A 277 -28.68 10.10 -28.20
CA LYS A 277 -28.18 11.46 -27.94
C LYS A 277 -27.73 12.16 -29.23
N THR A 278 -27.96 13.46 -29.31
CA THR A 278 -27.50 14.26 -30.42
C THR A 278 -25.96 14.31 -30.43
N PRO A 279 -25.35 14.56 -31.60
CA PRO A 279 -23.89 14.71 -31.71
C PRO A 279 -23.32 15.75 -30.74
N GLU A 280 -24.04 16.86 -30.50
CA GLU A 280 -23.64 17.91 -29.58
C GLU A 280 -23.67 17.45 -28.12
N GLU A 281 -24.69 16.67 -27.71
CA GLU A 281 -24.78 16.08 -26.37
C GLU A 281 -23.67 15.06 -26.10
N ARG A 282 -23.22 14.32 -27.15
CA ARG A 282 -22.08 13.41 -27.06
C ARG A 282 -20.76 14.15 -26.85
N LEU A 283 -20.61 15.30 -27.53
CA LEU A 283 -19.43 16.16 -27.39
C LEU A 283 -19.35 16.80 -26.01
N GLU A 284 -20.50 17.27 -25.49
CA GLU A 284 -20.58 17.87 -24.15
C GLU A 284 -20.31 16.83 -23.05
N MET A 285 -20.79 15.60 -23.22
CA MET A 285 -20.51 14.50 -22.32
C MET A 285 -19.04 14.11 -22.34
N ALA A 286 -18.40 14.01 -23.51
CA ALA A 286 -16.99 13.75 -23.65
C ALA A 286 -16.14 14.84 -22.99
N LYS A 287 -16.58 16.10 -23.07
CA LYS A 287 -15.95 17.25 -22.42
C LYS A 287 -16.09 17.19 -20.89
N LYS A 288 -17.28 16.82 -20.37
CA LYS A 288 -17.52 16.59 -18.93
C LYS A 288 -16.75 15.39 -18.38
N MET A 289 -16.44 14.39 -19.22
CA MET A 289 -15.65 13.22 -18.85
C MET A 289 -14.13 13.46 -18.95
N GLY A 290 -13.68 14.68 -19.24
CA GLY A 290 -12.26 15.03 -19.31
C GLY A 290 -11.52 14.48 -20.52
N ALA A 291 -12.19 14.29 -21.65
CA ALA A 291 -11.54 13.85 -22.88
C ALA A 291 -10.49 14.89 -23.35
N PRO A 292 -9.28 14.45 -23.78
CA PRO A 292 -8.25 15.34 -24.28
C PRO A 292 -8.75 16.18 -25.46
N GLU A 293 -8.28 17.42 -25.56
CA GLU A 293 -8.71 18.39 -26.56
C GLU A 293 -8.56 17.87 -28.01
N GLU A 294 -7.50 17.09 -28.26
CA GLU A 294 -7.24 16.40 -29.53
C GLU A 294 -8.31 15.33 -29.88
N ALA A 295 -8.85 14.65 -28.88
CA ALA A 295 -9.95 13.70 -29.05
C ALA A 295 -11.27 14.41 -29.32
N LEU A 296 -11.51 15.56 -28.68
CA LEU A 296 -12.68 16.40 -28.91
C LEU A 296 -12.66 17.04 -30.30
N GLU A 297 -11.49 17.44 -30.80
CA GLU A 297 -11.32 17.93 -32.18
C GLU A 297 -11.57 16.84 -33.23
N LYS A 298 -11.07 15.64 -33.01
CA LYS A 298 -11.36 14.47 -33.87
C LYS A 298 -12.84 14.11 -33.88
N MET A 299 -13.54 14.23 -32.73
CA MET A 299 -15.00 14.08 -32.66
C MET A 299 -15.73 15.18 -33.42
N LYS A 300 -15.34 16.44 -33.30
CA LYS A 300 -15.90 17.56 -34.10
C LYS A 300 -15.70 17.39 -35.59
N ALA A 301 -14.49 16.96 -36.00
CA ALA A 301 -14.17 16.70 -37.42
C ALA A 301 -14.98 15.52 -38.00
N ALA A 302 -15.29 14.50 -37.17
CA ALA A 302 -16.15 13.39 -37.57
C ALA A 302 -17.62 13.83 -37.74
N MET A 303 -18.08 14.74 -36.88
CA MET A 303 -19.45 15.33 -36.96
C MET A 303 -19.65 16.21 -38.21
N GLY A 304 -18.59 16.89 -38.68
CA GLY A 304 -18.66 17.71 -39.88
C GLY A 304 -18.75 16.91 -41.20
N ARG A 305 -18.50 15.60 -41.15
CA ARG A 305 -18.59 14.70 -42.33
C ARG A 305 -19.94 14.02 -42.51
N GLU A 306 -20.84 14.05 -41.52
CA GLU A 306 -22.18 13.47 -41.63
C GLU A 306 -23.20 14.37 -42.34
N ASN A 307 -22.85 15.62 -42.67
CA ASN A 307 -23.74 16.59 -43.34
C ASN A 307 -23.41 16.88 -44.81
N GLY A 308 -22.66 16.02 -45.48
CA GLY A 308 -22.31 16.21 -46.91
C GLY A 308 -22.29 14.93 -47.72
N GLU A 309 -23.22 14.85 -48.67
CA GLU A 309 -23.28 14.03 -49.88
C GLU A 309 -23.63 12.53 -49.76
N LYS A 310 -24.82 12.25 -50.30
CA LYS A 310 -25.31 10.93 -50.71
C LYS A 310 -24.60 10.50 -52.01
N GLY A 311 -23.90 9.35 -51.98
CA GLY A 311 -23.51 8.59 -53.16
C GLY A 311 -24.24 7.24 -53.17
N PRO A 312 -24.53 6.64 -54.35
CA PRO A 312 -25.61 5.69 -54.51
C PRO A 312 -25.22 4.22 -54.26
N ASP A 313 -26.25 3.46 -53.89
CA ASP A 313 -26.39 1.99 -53.97
C ASP A 313 -25.60 1.07 -53.01
N ALA A 314 -26.26 0.74 -51.91
CA ALA A 314 -26.15 -0.61 -51.33
C ALA A 314 -27.53 -1.01 -50.78
N LYS A 315 -27.98 -2.15 -51.28
CA LYS A 315 -29.29 -2.76 -51.12
C LYS A 315 -29.74 -2.89 -49.67
N THR A 316 -30.97 -2.50 -49.44
CA THR A 316 -31.80 -2.76 -48.26
C THR A 316 -31.87 -4.24 -47.94
N GLY A 317 -31.31 -4.62 -46.82
CA GLY A 317 -31.63 -5.85 -46.08
C GLY A 317 -32.48 -5.49 -44.91
N GLU A 318 -33.67 -6.04 -44.85
CA GLU A 318 -34.66 -5.85 -43.81
C GLU A 318 -34.08 -6.15 -42.41
N MET A 319 -34.28 -5.21 -41.47
CA MET A 319 -34.02 -5.42 -40.06
C MET A 319 -35.10 -6.33 -39.46
N PRO A 320 -34.74 -7.37 -38.74
CA PRO A 320 -35.73 -8.14 -37.94
C PRO A 320 -36.08 -7.33 -36.68
N GLU A 321 -37.38 -7.19 -36.48
CA GLU A 321 -37.99 -6.60 -35.29
C GLU A 321 -37.62 -7.39 -34.01
N ASN A 322 -37.25 -6.64 -33.00
CA ASN A 322 -37.49 -6.86 -31.58
C ASN A 322 -37.19 -8.24 -30.96
N LYS A 323 -35.89 -8.57 -30.77
CA LYS A 323 -35.44 -9.70 -29.91
C LYS A 323 -34.53 -9.25 -28.73
N GLY A 324 -34.61 -8.02 -28.28
CA GLY A 324 -33.62 -7.44 -27.38
C GLY A 324 -33.64 -7.86 -25.90
N THR A 325 -34.77 -8.35 -25.39
CA THR A 325 -34.94 -8.63 -23.94
C THR A 325 -34.53 -10.04 -23.51
N GLY A 326 -34.71 -11.03 -24.38
CA GLY A 326 -34.33 -12.42 -24.11
C GLY A 326 -32.81 -12.63 -24.10
N ASP A 327 -32.11 -11.97 -25.02
CA ASP A 327 -30.65 -12.09 -25.15
C ASP A 327 -29.91 -11.38 -24.02
N MET A 328 -30.43 -10.26 -23.50
CA MET A 328 -29.84 -9.55 -22.37
C MET A 328 -29.99 -10.34 -21.05
N MET A 329 -31.10 -11.03 -20.87
CA MET A 329 -31.31 -11.92 -19.70
C MET A 329 -30.45 -13.17 -19.76
N ALA A 330 -30.30 -13.77 -20.93
CA ALA A 330 -29.36 -14.86 -21.15
C ALA A 330 -27.90 -14.43 -20.93
N MET A 331 -27.57 -13.17 -21.23
CA MET A 331 -26.28 -12.59 -20.96
C MET A 331 -26.07 -12.31 -19.47
N ALA A 332 -27.07 -11.83 -18.75
CA ALA A 332 -27.03 -11.63 -17.30
C ALA A 332 -26.88 -12.96 -16.53
N GLU A 333 -27.55 -14.02 -17.01
CA GLU A 333 -27.43 -15.39 -16.47
C GLU A 333 -26.04 -15.98 -16.77
N LYS A 334 -25.51 -15.78 -17.99
CA LYS A 334 -24.13 -16.14 -18.37
C LYS A 334 -23.08 -15.34 -17.60
N MET A 335 -23.38 -14.13 -17.18
CA MET A 335 -22.51 -13.28 -16.34
C MET A 335 -22.59 -13.64 -14.84
N GLY A 336 -23.37 -14.67 -14.46
CA GLY A 336 -23.42 -15.19 -13.09
C GLY A 336 -24.22 -14.35 -12.12
N MET A 337 -25.19 -13.58 -12.61
CA MET A 337 -26.12 -12.85 -11.76
C MET A 337 -26.95 -13.83 -10.91
N PRO A 338 -27.13 -13.59 -9.59
CA PRO A 338 -27.99 -14.45 -8.77
C PRO A 338 -29.42 -14.50 -9.34
N LYS A 339 -30.02 -15.67 -9.34
CA LYS A 339 -31.40 -15.90 -9.89
C LYS A 339 -32.40 -14.92 -9.28
N GLU A 340 -32.29 -14.61 -7.99
CA GLU A 340 -33.15 -13.65 -7.29
C GLU A 340 -33.01 -12.19 -7.83
N ALA A 341 -31.81 -11.82 -8.29
CA ALA A 341 -31.58 -10.51 -8.90
C ALA A 341 -32.18 -10.46 -10.31
N ILE A 342 -32.09 -11.56 -11.08
CA ILE A 342 -32.69 -11.69 -12.40
C ILE A 342 -34.25 -11.66 -12.29
N GLU A 343 -34.83 -12.29 -11.27
CA GLU A 343 -36.27 -12.23 -11.01
C GLU A 343 -36.75 -10.85 -10.59
N LYS A 344 -35.99 -10.13 -9.78
CA LYS A 344 -36.30 -8.72 -9.42
C LYS A 344 -36.24 -7.78 -10.62
N VAL A 345 -35.29 -7.99 -11.53
CA VAL A 345 -35.22 -7.24 -12.80
C VAL A 345 -36.42 -7.60 -13.69
N LYS A 346 -36.81 -8.89 -13.80
CA LYS A 346 -38.02 -9.31 -14.48
C LYS A 346 -39.28 -8.67 -13.92
N ALA A 347 -39.44 -8.65 -12.60
CA ALA A 347 -40.59 -8.07 -11.92
C ALA A 347 -40.69 -6.53 -12.10
N SER A 348 -39.55 -5.85 -12.22
CA SER A 348 -39.51 -4.40 -12.50
C SER A 348 -39.83 -4.06 -13.96
N MET A 349 -39.45 -4.95 -14.90
CA MET A 349 -39.77 -4.81 -16.33
C MET A 349 -41.27 -4.98 -16.63
N GLY A 350 -41.98 -5.83 -15.85
CA GLY A 350 -43.42 -6.07 -16.03
C GLY A 350 -44.32 -4.87 -15.64
N LYS A 351 -43.78 -3.84 -15.00
CA LYS A 351 -44.52 -2.65 -14.54
C LYS A 351 -44.32 -1.39 -15.38
N SER A 352 -43.44 -1.40 -16.37
CA SER A 352 -43.14 -0.24 -17.22
C SER A 352 -43.74 -0.44 -18.61
N LYS A 353 -44.77 0.32 -18.91
CA LYS A 353 -45.36 0.48 -20.27
C LYS A 353 -44.51 1.45 -21.10
N GLY A 354 -43.30 1.05 -21.47
CA GLY A 354 -42.44 1.84 -22.34
C GLY A 354 -41.00 1.35 -22.19
N GLY A 355 -40.45 0.75 -23.22
CA GLY A 355 -39.21 -0.01 -23.26
C GLY A 355 -37.92 0.72 -22.92
N ASN A 356 -37.92 1.61 -21.96
CA ASN A 356 -36.70 2.22 -21.42
C ASN A 356 -36.30 1.46 -20.16
N LEU A 357 -35.21 0.71 -20.27
CA LEU A 357 -34.53 0.10 -19.11
C LEU A 357 -34.08 1.21 -18.17
N ASP A 358 -34.62 1.20 -16.96
CA ASP A 358 -34.06 2.05 -15.89
C ASP A 358 -32.71 1.47 -15.45
N MET A 359 -31.66 1.96 -16.09
CA MET A 359 -30.27 1.62 -15.81
C MET A 359 -29.91 1.92 -14.35
N SER A 360 -30.59 2.88 -13.71
CA SER A 360 -30.46 3.23 -12.29
C SER A 360 -31.03 2.14 -11.39
N ALA A 361 -32.17 1.53 -11.75
CA ALA A 361 -32.75 0.40 -11.02
C ALA A 361 -31.90 -0.87 -11.17
N MET A 362 -31.33 -1.10 -12.35
CA MET A 362 -30.41 -2.22 -12.60
C MET A 362 -29.09 -2.03 -11.84
N MET A 363 -28.54 -0.82 -11.82
CA MET A 363 -27.36 -0.45 -11.06
C MET A 363 -27.60 -0.56 -9.54
N LYS A 364 -28.78 -0.17 -9.07
CA LYS A 364 -29.19 -0.29 -7.66
C LYS A 364 -29.43 -1.74 -7.23
N ALA A 365 -29.93 -2.61 -8.12
CA ALA A 365 -30.06 -4.04 -7.88
C ALA A 365 -28.69 -4.76 -7.89
N MET A 366 -27.74 -4.30 -8.69
CA MET A 366 -26.35 -4.79 -8.71
C MET A 366 -25.51 -4.27 -7.53
N MET A 367 -25.77 -3.05 -7.04
CA MET A 367 -25.17 -2.50 -5.81
C MET A 367 -25.82 -3.07 -4.53
N GLY A 368 -26.82 -3.92 -4.64
CA GLY A 368 -27.76 -4.30 -3.58
C GLY A 368 -27.31 -5.39 -2.61
N LYS A 369 -26.02 -5.76 -2.51
CA LYS A 369 -25.49 -6.28 -1.25
C LYS A 369 -24.94 -5.05 -0.48
N LYS A 370 -25.64 -4.62 0.57
CA LYS A 370 -25.04 -3.73 1.58
C LYS A 370 -23.69 -4.35 1.93
N ALA A 371 -22.61 -3.60 1.72
CA ALA A 371 -21.31 -4.00 2.24
C ALA A 371 -21.52 -4.33 3.73
N LYS A 372 -21.06 -5.50 4.16
CA LYS A 372 -21.06 -5.83 5.58
C LYS A 372 -20.25 -4.75 6.29
N GLU A 373 -20.85 -4.07 7.23
CA GLU A 373 -20.14 -3.13 8.09
C GLU A 373 -19.50 -3.93 9.22
N TYR A 374 -18.19 -3.90 9.28
CA TYR A 374 -17.41 -4.50 10.35
C TYR A 374 -16.99 -3.43 11.36
N SER A 375 -17.01 -3.75 12.63
CA SER A 375 -16.47 -2.88 13.67
C SER A 375 -14.96 -2.66 13.49
N LYS A 376 -14.45 -1.54 13.98
CA LYS A 376 -13.02 -1.23 13.91
C LYS A 376 -12.16 -2.31 14.61
N GLU A 377 -12.69 -2.91 15.66
CA GLU A 377 -12.02 -3.98 16.41
C GLU A 377 -11.93 -5.27 15.59
N GLU A 378 -13.04 -5.69 14.93
CA GLU A 378 -13.06 -6.85 14.04
C GLU A 378 -12.07 -6.68 12.88
N VAL A 379 -12.04 -5.49 12.28
CA VAL A 379 -11.10 -5.18 11.20
C VAL A 379 -9.65 -5.26 11.68
N ASN A 380 -9.31 -4.64 12.81
CA ASN A 380 -7.96 -4.67 13.35
C ASN A 380 -7.52 -6.09 13.71
N LYS A 381 -8.43 -6.90 14.27
CA LYS A 381 -8.18 -8.30 14.57
C LYS A 381 -7.94 -9.11 13.30
N ALA A 382 -8.78 -8.92 12.29
CA ALA A 382 -8.62 -9.59 11.00
C ALA A 382 -7.28 -9.24 10.34
N LEU A 383 -6.92 -7.96 10.31
CA LEU A 383 -5.64 -7.52 9.73
C LEU A 383 -4.44 -8.15 10.44
N ALA A 384 -4.46 -8.21 11.78
CA ALA A 384 -3.38 -8.84 12.54
C ALA A 384 -3.29 -10.36 12.27
N ILE A 385 -4.42 -11.06 12.18
CA ILE A 385 -4.46 -12.49 11.84
C ILE A 385 -3.93 -12.72 10.43
N MET A 386 -4.40 -11.93 9.45
CA MET A 386 -4.01 -12.07 8.05
C MET A 386 -2.53 -11.77 7.82
N GLU A 387 -1.96 -10.81 8.56
CA GLU A 387 -0.54 -10.51 8.51
C GLU A 387 0.31 -11.71 8.96
N VAL A 388 -0.07 -12.32 10.10
CA VAL A 388 0.58 -13.54 10.61
C VAL A 388 0.41 -14.70 9.61
N GLU A 389 -0.82 -14.96 9.16
CA GLU A 389 -1.09 -16.05 8.21
C GLU A 389 -0.30 -15.89 6.91
N ARG A 390 -0.36 -14.71 6.29
CA ARG A 390 0.29 -14.40 5.03
C ARG A 390 1.79 -14.61 5.15
N THR A 391 2.40 -14.10 6.22
CA THR A 391 3.84 -14.21 6.43
C THR A 391 4.25 -15.65 6.66
N LEU A 392 3.58 -16.39 7.55
CA LEU A 392 3.87 -17.80 7.81
C LEU A 392 3.83 -18.66 6.53
N LYS A 393 2.80 -18.47 5.70
CA LYS A 393 2.65 -19.19 4.44
C LYS A 393 3.74 -18.88 3.41
N ASN A 394 4.34 -17.69 3.51
CA ASN A 394 5.29 -17.21 2.52
C ASN A 394 6.77 -17.31 2.90
N VAL A 395 7.14 -17.72 4.11
CA VAL A 395 8.55 -17.85 4.54
C VAL A 395 9.40 -18.63 3.52
N ASN A 396 8.93 -19.81 3.11
CA ASN A 396 9.64 -20.63 2.12
C ASN A 396 9.55 -20.07 0.69
N ASN A 397 8.49 -19.34 0.37
CA ASN A 397 8.38 -18.65 -0.91
C ASN A 397 9.38 -17.50 -1.00
N TYR A 398 9.60 -16.75 0.08
CA TYR A 398 10.61 -15.70 0.15
C TYR A 398 12.01 -16.27 -0.08
N LYS A 399 12.35 -17.37 0.60
CA LYS A 399 13.63 -18.09 0.38
C LYS A 399 13.81 -18.45 -1.09
N ARG A 400 12.79 -19.10 -1.67
CA ARG A 400 12.83 -19.52 -3.07
C ARG A 400 12.96 -18.34 -4.01
N ALA A 401 12.19 -17.29 -3.83
CA ALA A 401 12.21 -16.10 -4.68
C ALA A 401 13.56 -15.38 -4.65
N LEU A 402 14.23 -15.30 -3.49
CA LEU A 402 15.60 -14.79 -3.39
C LEU A 402 16.59 -15.68 -4.14
N GLN A 403 16.44 -17.00 -4.06
CA GLN A 403 17.32 -17.95 -4.74
C GLN A 403 17.13 -17.96 -6.26
N GLU A 404 15.88 -17.77 -6.73
CA GLU A 404 15.55 -17.75 -8.17
C GLU A 404 15.89 -16.39 -8.83
N SER A 405 16.00 -15.31 -8.05
CA SER A 405 16.21 -13.96 -8.57
C SER A 405 17.43 -13.84 -9.49
N PRO A 406 18.62 -14.35 -9.17
CA PRO A 406 19.80 -14.24 -10.03
C PRO A 406 19.60 -14.86 -11.41
N ASP A 407 18.99 -16.03 -11.47
CA ASP A 407 18.69 -16.72 -12.74
C ASP A 407 17.60 -15.96 -13.52
N CYS A 408 16.57 -15.45 -12.84
CA CYS A 408 15.55 -14.61 -13.45
C CYS A 408 16.12 -13.33 -14.05
N GLU A 409 17.11 -12.72 -13.40
CA GLU A 409 17.79 -11.51 -13.87
C GLU A 409 18.51 -11.76 -15.20
N LEU A 410 19.30 -12.82 -15.29
CA LEU A 410 20.04 -13.18 -16.50
C LEU A 410 19.12 -13.62 -17.63
N GLN A 411 18.13 -14.46 -17.34
CA GLN A 411 17.16 -14.91 -18.34
C GLN A 411 16.35 -13.74 -18.89
N SER A 412 15.90 -12.83 -18.02
CA SER A 412 15.14 -11.65 -18.45
C SER A 412 15.98 -10.68 -19.27
N LEU A 413 17.26 -10.50 -18.91
CA LEU A 413 18.21 -9.71 -19.69
C LEU A 413 18.35 -10.27 -21.12
N MET A 414 18.60 -11.56 -21.22
CA MET A 414 18.74 -12.22 -22.55
C MET A 414 17.43 -12.16 -23.34
N ASN A 415 16.29 -12.36 -22.67
CA ASN A 415 14.98 -12.24 -23.32
C ASN A 415 14.72 -10.83 -23.84
N ALA A 416 15.02 -9.79 -23.04
CA ALA A 416 14.83 -8.41 -23.44
C ALA A 416 15.75 -7.99 -24.60
N LEU A 417 17.02 -8.42 -24.59
CA LEU A 417 17.96 -8.19 -25.68
C LEU A 417 17.52 -8.86 -26.99
N ASN A 418 16.79 -9.96 -26.90
CA ASN A 418 16.18 -10.63 -28.05
C ASN A 418 14.81 -10.01 -28.45
N GLY A 419 14.41 -8.90 -27.86
CA GLY A 419 13.13 -8.22 -28.13
C GLY A 419 11.92 -8.90 -27.47
N GLY A 420 12.13 -9.78 -26.49
CA GLY A 420 11.08 -10.46 -25.78
C GLY A 420 10.40 -9.59 -24.72
N TYR A 421 9.22 -10.01 -24.30
CA TYR A 421 8.42 -9.32 -23.27
C TYR A 421 9.02 -9.56 -21.87
N THR A 422 9.26 -8.46 -21.13
CA THR A 422 9.66 -8.50 -19.72
C THR A 422 8.45 -8.21 -18.84
N ALA A 423 8.07 -9.18 -18.00
CA ALA A 423 6.89 -9.08 -17.15
C ALA A 423 7.02 -7.94 -16.13
N PRO A 424 5.93 -7.18 -15.84
CA PRO A 424 5.97 -6.09 -14.88
C PRO A 424 6.07 -6.60 -13.43
N SER A 425 6.64 -5.76 -12.56
CA SER A 425 6.71 -5.97 -11.11
C SER A 425 6.71 -4.64 -10.38
N PRO A 426 6.15 -4.55 -9.16
CA PRO A 426 6.41 -3.40 -8.31
C PRO A 426 7.91 -3.33 -7.98
N GLY A 427 8.38 -2.13 -7.65
CA GLY A 427 9.69 -1.90 -7.07
C GLY A 427 9.56 -1.56 -5.58
N GLY A 428 10.67 -1.51 -4.88
CA GLY A 428 10.80 -1.23 -3.46
C GLY A 428 11.72 -2.22 -2.75
N ASP A 429 12.06 -1.93 -1.50
CA ASP A 429 12.87 -2.85 -0.69
C ASP A 429 12.15 -4.19 -0.50
N PRO A 430 12.77 -5.32 -0.87
CA PRO A 430 12.19 -6.66 -0.69
C PRO A 430 11.83 -7.01 0.75
N ILE A 431 12.48 -6.40 1.74
CA ILE A 431 12.17 -6.60 3.16
C ILE A 431 10.80 -6.00 3.48
N VAL A 432 10.52 -4.80 2.97
CA VAL A 432 9.25 -4.10 3.19
C VAL A 432 8.16 -4.65 2.27
N ASN A 433 8.50 -4.92 1.01
CA ASN A 433 7.57 -5.44 0.01
C ASN A 433 8.09 -6.71 -0.67
N PRO A 434 7.88 -7.89 -0.09
CA PRO A 434 8.31 -9.17 -0.69
C PRO A 434 7.75 -9.47 -2.08
N ASN A 435 6.68 -8.79 -2.51
CA ASN A 435 6.09 -8.97 -3.85
C ASN A 435 6.99 -8.43 -4.98
N THR A 436 8.04 -7.71 -4.64
CA THR A 436 9.07 -7.27 -5.58
C THR A 436 9.94 -8.41 -6.09
N LEU A 437 9.92 -9.56 -5.40
CA LEU A 437 10.67 -10.76 -5.74
C LEU A 437 9.85 -11.78 -6.56
N PRO A 438 10.47 -12.61 -7.40
CA PRO A 438 11.87 -12.55 -7.82
C PRO A 438 12.14 -11.31 -8.69
N THR A 439 13.38 -10.84 -8.71
CA THR A 439 13.85 -9.74 -9.57
C THR A 439 13.95 -10.14 -11.05
N GLY A 440 14.57 -9.34 -11.88
CA GLY A 440 14.61 -9.57 -13.34
C GLY A 440 13.31 -9.14 -14.04
N ARG A 441 12.53 -8.26 -13.46
CA ARG A 441 11.24 -7.82 -14.00
C ARG A 441 11.25 -6.34 -14.35
N ASN A 442 10.34 -5.94 -15.23
CA ASN A 442 10.16 -4.55 -15.64
C ASN A 442 9.43 -3.76 -14.55
N LEU A 443 10.17 -2.96 -13.80
CA LEU A 443 9.63 -2.16 -12.71
C LEU A 443 8.57 -1.17 -13.18
N PHE A 444 7.48 -1.07 -12.45
CA PHE A 444 6.50 0.00 -12.58
C PHE A 444 6.41 0.80 -11.27
N ALA A 445 6.12 2.08 -11.40
CA ALA A 445 5.82 2.93 -10.25
C ALA A 445 4.38 2.72 -9.79
N ILE A 446 4.09 3.20 -8.58
CA ILE A 446 2.73 3.35 -8.10
C ILE A 446 1.92 4.24 -9.06
N ASN A 447 0.64 3.96 -9.21
CA ASN A 447 -0.27 4.87 -9.88
C ASN A 447 -0.49 6.11 -9.00
N ALA A 448 0.15 7.22 -9.35
CA ALA A 448 0.06 8.44 -8.57
C ALA A 448 -1.39 8.92 -8.41
N GLU A 449 -2.25 8.69 -9.39
CA GLU A 449 -3.66 9.13 -9.36
C GLU A 449 -4.50 8.39 -8.31
N GLU A 450 -4.09 7.23 -7.84
CA GLU A 450 -4.76 6.49 -6.76
C GLU A 450 -4.28 6.93 -5.37
N THR A 451 -3.22 7.75 -5.29
CA THR A 451 -2.62 8.17 -4.01
C THR A 451 -3.23 9.47 -3.47
N PRO A 452 -3.32 9.58 -2.13
CA PRO A 452 -3.05 8.51 -1.16
C PRO A 452 -4.04 7.36 -1.32
N THR A 453 -3.58 6.09 -1.26
CA THR A 453 -4.47 4.92 -1.30
C THR A 453 -5.42 4.90 -0.10
N GLU A 454 -6.48 4.08 -0.11
CA GLU A 454 -7.41 3.99 1.04
C GLU A 454 -6.66 3.62 2.33
N SER A 455 -5.77 2.63 2.26
CA SER A 455 -4.96 2.22 3.42
C SER A 455 -3.96 3.28 3.85
N ALA A 456 -3.35 3.99 2.90
CA ALA A 456 -2.46 5.11 3.18
C ALA A 456 -3.20 6.29 3.82
N TRP A 457 -4.45 6.55 3.41
CA TRP A 457 -5.30 7.55 4.04
C TRP A 457 -5.58 7.23 5.50
N GLU A 458 -6.01 6.00 5.80
CA GLU A 458 -6.27 5.55 7.18
C GLU A 458 -5.02 5.64 8.07
N LYS A 459 -3.88 5.16 7.57
CA LYS A 459 -2.58 5.25 8.26
C LYS A 459 -2.14 6.68 8.46
N GLY A 460 -2.21 7.50 7.42
CA GLY A 460 -1.81 8.90 7.45
C GLY A 460 -2.63 9.71 8.44
N MET A 461 -3.95 9.49 8.50
CA MET A 461 -4.80 10.10 9.53
C MET A 461 -4.35 9.71 10.95
N GLN A 462 -4.03 8.43 11.19
CA GLN A 462 -3.58 7.97 12.50
C GLN A 462 -2.26 8.62 12.90
N LEU A 463 -1.29 8.67 11.97
CA LEU A 463 0.00 9.30 12.20
C LEU A 463 -0.13 10.80 12.47
N ALA A 464 -0.98 11.50 11.70
CA ALA A 464 -1.25 12.91 11.93
C ALA A 464 -1.89 13.17 13.31
N LYS A 465 -2.86 12.35 13.73
CA LYS A 465 -3.43 12.40 15.09
C LYS A 465 -2.38 12.19 16.16
N SER A 466 -1.54 11.18 16.02
CA SER A 466 -0.45 10.89 16.96
C SER A 466 0.56 12.05 17.04
N THR A 467 0.87 12.70 15.90
CA THR A 467 1.73 13.88 15.86
C THR A 467 1.12 15.05 16.65
N ILE A 468 -0.19 15.30 16.47
CA ILE A 468 -0.90 16.35 17.21
C ILE A 468 -0.93 16.02 18.70
N GLU A 469 -1.29 14.80 19.09
CA GLU A 469 -1.33 14.36 20.48
C GLU A 469 0.05 14.48 21.16
N MET A 470 1.11 14.13 20.45
CA MET A 470 2.47 14.24 20.95
C MET A 470 2.89 15.71 21.15
N TYR A 471 2.49 16.59 20.25
CA TYR A 471 2.71 18.03 20.40
C TYR A 471 1.94 18.59 21.60
N GLN A 472 0.65 18.26 21.72
CA GLN A 472 -0.20 18.71 22.83
C GLN A 472 0.34 18.28 24.19
N LYS A 473 0.86 17.06 24.34
CA LYS A 473 1.49 16.58 25.57
C LYS A 473 2.70 17.42 26.00
N ARG A 474 3.44 17.96 25.02
CA ARG A 474 4.63 18.79 25.27
C ARG A 474 4.33 20.27 25.43
N HIS A 475 3.14 20.72 24.99
CA HIS A 475 2.74 22.12 24.95
C HIS A 475 1.40 22.38 25.64
N ASN A 476 1.21 21.78 26.83
CA ASN A 476 0.06 22.03 27.73
C ASN A 476 -1.33 21.93 27.04
N GLY A 477 -1.49 21.04 26.07
CA GLY A 477 -2.73 20.85 25.34
C GLY A 477 -2.94 21.75 24.12
N GLU A 478 -1.99 22.63 23.80
CA GLU A 478 -2.07 23.49 22.61
C GLU A 478 -1.94 22.69 21.32
N PHE A 479 -2.65 23.11 20.27
CA PHE A 479 -2.47 22.56 18.93
C PHE A 479 -1.26 23.16 18.22
N PRO A 480 -0.53 22.38 17.38
CA PRO A 480 0.50 22.95 16.53
C PRO A 480 -0.14 23.92 15.53
N LYS A 481 0.49 25.09 15.32
CA LYS A 481 0.04 26.05 14.31
C LYS A 481 0.52 25.66 12.92
N LYS A 482 1.70 25.09 12.82
CA LYS A 482 2.35 24.72 11.57
C LYS A 482 3.18 23.46 11.73
N VAL A 483 3.11 22.54 10.76
CA VAL A 483 3.88 21.28 10.72
C VAL A 483 4.63 21.17 9.41
N SER A 484 5.90 20.77 9.47
CA SER A 484 6.72 20.53 8.28
C SER A 484 6.71 19.06 7.88
N TYR A 485 6.59 18.80 6.58
CA TYR A 485 6.66 17.46 5.98
C TYR A 485 7.69 17.43 4.86
N THR A 486 8.48 16.36 4.83
CA THR A 486 9.39 16.06 3.71
C THR A 486 8.80 14.89 2.89
N LEU A 487 8.59 15.12 1.61
CA LEU A 487 8.04 14.14 0.68
C LEU A 487 9.14 13.55 -0.21
N TRP A 488 9.46 12.28 -0.02
CA TRP A 488 10.40 11.52 -0.82
C TRP A 488 9.68 10.54 -1.76
N SER A 489 10.27 10.28 -2.92
CA SER A 489 9.71 9.36 -3.91
C SER A 489 9.66 7.91 -3.41
N GLY A 490 10.68 7.44 -2.69
CA GLY A 490 10.72 6.09 -2.12
C GLY A 490 9.58 5.88 -1.12
N GLU A 491 9.48 6.75 -0.11
CA GLU A 491 8.40 6.71 0.89
C GLU A 491 7.01 6.77 0.22
N PHE A 492 6.84 7.67 -0.76
CA PHE A 492 5.58 7.82 -1.49
C PHE A 492 5.16 6.52 -2.21
N ILE A 493 6.12 5.83 -2.84
CA ILE A 493 5.86 4.57 -3.54
C ILE A 493 5.55 3.44 -2.55
N GLU A 494 6.37 3.30 -1.51
CA GLU A 494 6.28 2.20 -0.55
C GLU A 494 5.03 2.28 0.33
N THR A 495 4.65 3.48 0.73
CA THR A 495 3.51 3.70 1.63
C THR A 495 2.19 3.96 0.91
N GLY A 496 2.21 4.12 -0.41
CA GLY A 496 1.03 4.53 -1.17
C GLY A 496 0.60 5.98 -0.90
N GLY A 497 1.54 6.83 -0.46
CA GLY A 497 1.33 8.26 -0.20
C GLY A 497 0.83 8.58 1.21
N ALA A 498 1.27 7.83 2.23
CA ALA A 498 0.84 8.06 3.61
C ALA A 498 1.22 9.45 4.14
N THR A 499 2.37 10.01 3.74
CA THR A 499 2.75 11.38 4.14
C THR A 499 1.87 12.43 3.47
N ILE A 500 1.45 12.24 2.22
CA ILE A 500 0.44 13.10 1.58
C ILE A 500 -0.88 13.04 2.34
N ALA A 501 -1.30 11.87 2.79
CA ALA A 501 -2.50 11.71 3.61
C ALA A 501 -2.40 12.49 4.94
N GLN A 502 -1.23 12.48 5.59
CA GLN A 502 -0.99 13.31 6.78
C GLN A 502 -1.15 14.80 6.48
N VAL A 503 -0.54 15.27 5.39
CA VAL A 503 -0.63 16.67 4.94
C VAL A 503 -2.09 17.07 4.72
N LEU A 504 -2.86 16.29 3.96
CA LEU A 504 -4.28 16.54 3.70
C LEU A 504 -5.09 16.58 5.01
N TYR A 505 -4.84 15.62 5.91
CA TYR A 505 -5.55 15.58 7.18
C TYR A 505 -5.19 16.77 8.10
N MET A 506 -3.93 17.23 8.16
CA MET A 506 -3.55 18.44 8.90
C MET A 506 -4.35 19.66 8.43
N LEU A 507 -4.47 19.82 7.11
CA LEU A 507 -5.28 20.87 6.48
C LEU A 507 -6.80 20.71 6.70
N GLY A 508 -7.26 19.56 7.21
CA GLY A 508 -8.68 19.24 7.35
C GLY A 508 -9.38 19.00 6.02
N VAL A 509 -8.71 18.30 5.11
CA VAL A 509 -9.19 17.96 3.76
C VAL A 509 -9.13 16.46 3.58
N GLU A 510 -10.14 15.86 2.95
CA GLU A 510 -10.20 14.45 2.63
C GLU A 510 -10.22 14.19 1.12
N PRO A 511 -9.61 13.07 0.64
CA PRO A 511 -9.62 12.72 -0.78
C PRO A 511 -11.00 12.18 -1.20
N VAL A 512 -11.48 12.63 -2.37
CA VAL A 512 -12.66 12.08 -3.05
C VAL A 512 -12.20 11.16 -4.17
N ARG A 513 -12.73 9.94 -4.20
CA ARG A 513 -12.34 8.92 -5.18
C ARG A 513 -13.41 8.70 -6.23
N ASP A 514 -12.97 8.47 -7.45
CA ASP A 514 -13.83 8.03 -8.53
C ASP A 514 -14.13 6.52 -8.46
N ALA A 515 -14.94 6.02 -9.40
CA ALA A 515 -15.31 4.60 -9.49
C ALA A 515 -14.13 3.65 -9.77
N PHE A 516 -12.97 4.19 -10.15
CA PHE A 516 -11.75 3.44 -10.41
C PHE A 516 -10.74 3.51 -9.25
N GLY A 517 -11.13 4.14 -8.12
CA GLY A 517 -10.27 4.30 -6.96
C GLY A 517 -9.28 5.47 -7.03
N ARG A 518 -9.28 6.25 -8.13
CA ARG A 518 -8.39 7.40 -8.29
C ARG A 518 -8.90 8.57 -7.46
N VAL A 519 -7.99 9.29 -6.83
CA VAL A 519 -8.29 10.55 -6.13
C VAL A 519 -8.52 11.63 -7.17
N SER A 520 -9.78 11.86 -7.49
CA SER A 520 -10.22 12.79 -8.54
C SER A 520 -10.56 14.18 -8.02
N ASP A 521 -10.84 14.30 -6.72
CA ASP A 521 -11.21 15.54 -6.07
C ASP A 521 -10.86 15.56 -4.58
N LEU A 522 -11.07 16.69 -3.94
CA LEU A 522 -10.89 16.91 -2.51
C LEU A 522 -12.17 17.48 -1.91
N LYS A 523 -12.40 17.20 -0.63
CA LYS A 523 -13.52 17.73 0.15
C LYS A 523 -13.01 18.24 1.50
N LEU A 524 -13.50 19.41 1.92
CA LEU A 524 -13.27 19.90 3.28
C LEU A 524 -13.97 18.97 4.28
N ILE A 525 -13.24 18.58 5.31
CA ILE A 525 -13.84 17.97 6.50
C ILE A 525 -14.52 19.11 7.26
N PRO A 526 -15.84 19.02 7.55
CA PRO A 526 -16.53 20.04 8.34
C PRO A 526 -15.82 20.31 9.66
N SER A 527 -15.73 21.57 10.07
CA SER A 527 -15.02 21.95 11.29
C SER A 527 -15.54 21.25 12.53
N ALA A 528 -16.86 20.99 12.59
CA ALA A 528 -17.49 20.22 13.67
C ALA A 528 -17.00 18.76 13.74
N ASP A 529 -16.79 18.11 12.58
CA ASP A 529 -16.31 16.73 12.49
C ASP A 529 -14.79 16.65 12.70
N LEU A 530 -14.07 17.69 12.29
CA LEU A 530 -12.63 17.81 12.48
C LEU A 530 -12.26 17.94 13.96
N GLY A 531 -13.06 18.70 14.75
CA GLY A 531 -12.93 18.86 16.20
C GLY A 531 -11.63 19.57 16.65
N ARG A 532 -10.95 20.27 15.73
CA ARG A 532 -9.67 20.95 15.96
C ARG A 532 -9.42 22.05 14.91
N PRO A 533 -8.43 22.95 15.14
CA PRO A 533 -8.00 23.90 14.12
C PRO A 533 -7.51 23.20 12.83
N ARG A 534 -7.66 23.87 11.69
CA ARG A 534 -6.90 23.54 10.48
C ARG A 534 -5.48 23.98 10.70
N ILE A 535 -4.54 23.05 10.58
CA ILE A 535 -3.13 23.23 10.87
C ILE A 535 -2.40 23.52 9.56
N ASP A 536 -1.62 24.59 9.52
CA ASP A 536 -0.82 24.94 8.36
C ASP A 536 0.35 23.96 8.16
N VAL A 537 0.76 23.80 6.91
CA VAL A 537 1.80 22.84 6.52
C VAL A 537 2.89 23.49 5.67
N VAL A 538 4.13 23.09 5.92
CA VAL A 538 5.26 23.35 5.03
C VAL A 538 5.66 22.03 4.38
N VAL A 539 5.56 21.95 3.07
CA VAL A 539 5.87 20.73 2.32
C VAL A 539 7.16 20.93 1.53
N GLN A 540 8.18 20.17 1.90
CA GLN A 540 9.45 20.09 1.18
C GLN A 540 9.43 18.83 0.30
N THR A 541 9.64 18.98 -1.01
CA THR A 541 9.58 17.86 -1.95
C THR A 541 10.93 17.58 -2.59
N SER A 542 11.22 16.30 -2.87
CA SER A 542 12.33 15.93 -3.73
C SER A 542 12.01 16.19 -5.20
N GLY A 543 13.04 16.43 -6.01
CA GLY A 543 12.89 16.51 -7.46
C GLY A 543 12.32 15.22 -8.08
N GLN A 544 12.69 14.08 -7.50
CA GLN A 544 12.19 12.76 -7.89
C GLN A 544 10.67 12.61 -7.70
N LEU A 545 10.14 13.04 -6.56
CA LEU A 545 8.69 13.01 -6.32
C LEU A 545 7.94 13.90 -7.31
N ARG A 546 8.48 15.09 -7.60
CA ARG A 546 7.90 15.98 -8.60
C ARG A 546 7.81 15.32 -9.97
N ASP A 547 8.85 14.60 -10.38
CA ASP A 547 8.87 13.90 -11.67
C ASP A 547 7.87 12.73 -11.72
N ILE A 548 7.68 12.01 -10.60
CA ILE A 548 6.81 10.83 -10.54
C ILE A 548 5.34 11.21 -10.31
N ALA A 549 5.09 12.22 -9.48
CA ALA A 549 3.77 12.51 -8.93
C ALA A 549 3.44 14.02 -8.91
N ALA A 550 3.77 14.76 -9.97
CA ALA A 550 3.46 16.19 -10.07
C ALA A 550 1.98 16.50 -9.81
N SER A 551 1.07 15.68 -10.29
CA SER A 551 -0.38 15.80 -10.04
C SER A 551 -0.73 15.83 -8.54
N ARG A 552 0.02 15.11 -7.71
CA ARG A 552 -0.19 15.09 -6.25
C ARG A 552 0.28 16.38 -5.57
N LEU A 553 1.30 17.02 -6.09
CA LEU A 553 1.71 18.34 -5.62
C LEU A 553 0.67 19.41 -5.93
N PHE A 554 0.05 19.35 -7.12
CA PHE A 554 -1.12 20.19 -7.43
C PHE A 554 -2.30 19.90 -6.51
N LEU A 555 -2.54 18.63 -6.17
CA LEU A 555 -3.59 18.24 -5.23
C LEU A 555 -3.34 18.85 -3.84
N VAL A 556 -2.10 18.80 -3.34
CA VAL A 556 -1.72 19.41 -2.06
C VAL A 556 -1.89 20.93 -2.10
N ASN A 557 -1.46 21.60 -3.17
CA ASN A 557 -1.67 23.05 -3.32
C ASN A 557 -3.17 23.41 -3.28
N ARG A 558 -4.00 22.67 -4.00
CA ARG A 558 -5.45 22.84 -3.97
C ARG A 558 -6.02 22.62 -2.57
N ALA A 559 -5.50 21.65 -1.82
CA ALA A 559 -5.92 21.41 -0.44
C ALA A 559 -5.63 22.62 0.47
N VAL A 560 -4.45 23.26 0.30
CA VAL A 560 -4.08 24.49 1.02
C VAL A 560 -5.07 25.62 0.67
N GLU A 561 -5.34 25.83 -0.61
CA GLU A 561 -6.29 26.84 -1.07
C GLU A 561 -7.70 26.62 -0.51
N MET A 562 -8.18 25.37 -0.50
CA MET A 562 -9.46 24.99 0.07
C MET A 562 -9.50 25.23 1.59
N ALA A 563 -8.46 24.84 2.30
CA ALA A 563 -8.36 25.00 3.75
C ALA A 563 -8.30 26.50 4.14
N ALA A 564 -7.52 27.30 3.42
CA ALA A 564 -7.43 28.74 3.62
C ALA A 564 -8.75 29.47 3.35
N ALA A 565 -9.54 28.99 2.39
CA ALA A 565 -10.82 29.57 2.01
C ALA A 565 -12.01 29.05 2.86
N ALA A 566 -11.79 28.16 3.82
CA ALA A 566 -12.84 27.59 4.66
C ALA A 566 -13.55 28.69 5.49
N LYS A 567 -14.89 28.58 5.59
CA LYS A 567 -15.74 29.59 6.28
C LYS A 567 -16.55 28.99 7.43
N ASP A 568 -16.44 27.68 7.65
CA ASP A 568 -17.18 26.94 8.68
C ASP A 568 -16.36 26.70 9.96
N ASP A 569 -15.20 27.34 10.09
CA ASP A 569 -14.24 27.04 11.15
C ASP A 569 -14.73 27.50 12.52
N GLN A 570 -14.81 26.55 13.45
CA GLN A 570 -15.11 26.77 14.88
C GLN A 570 -13.86 27.14 15.69
N TYR A 571 -12.68 26.96 15.10
CA TYR A 571 -11.36 27.25 15.66
C TYR A 571 -10.63 28.24 14.76
N GLU A 572 -9.61 28.89 15.30
CA GLU A 572 -8.73 29.76 14.51
C GLU A 572 -8.09 28.95 13.36
N ASN A 573 -8.33 29.35 12.12
CA ASN A 573 -7.77 28.69 10.94
C ASN A 573 -6.31 29.14 10.74
N GLN A 574 -5.36 28.25 11.02
CA GLN A 574 -3.93 28.56 10.92
C GLN A 574 -3.44 28.61 9.46
N VAL A 575 -4.26 28.16 8.48
CA VAL A 575 -3.91 28.17 7.05
C VAL A 575 -4.31 29.50 6.39
N ALA A 576 -5.34 30.16 6.90
CA ALA A 576 -5.87 31.42 6.38
C ALA A 576 -5.00 32.64 6.76
N GLY A 577 -4.09 32.49 7.71
CA GLY A 577 -3.25 33.48 8.40
C GLY A 577 -2.34 34.20 7.85
#